data_d4fabd3ec7bb0979f7e57e1c14af42fc
#
_entry.id   d4fabd3ec7bb0979f7e57e1c14af42fc
#
_cell.length_a   1.000
_cell.length_b   1.000
_cell.length_c   1.000
_cell.angle_alpha   90.00
_cell.angle_beta   90.00
_cell.angle_gamma   90.00
#
_symmetry.space_group_name_H-M   'P 1'
#
loop_
_entity.id
_entity.type
_entity.pdbx_description
1 polymer ?
#
loop_
_entity_poly.entity_id
_entity_poly.type
_entity_poly.pdbx_seq_one_letter_code
_entity_poly.pdbx_strand_id
1 'polypeptide(L)'
;VSRSADGSAGDADYGAIGPGYATYRRPEPAISAAIERALGRARTVVNVGAGTGSYEPADREVTAVEPSASMRAQRPAHLAVALDYAAEELPFADRSFDASLATFTVHQRSRLGEGLAQLRRVTSGPVCILTCDPAALHRFWLTDYAPEVIDVEARRYPAIEEIARLLGGPVEVTSVPIPLECTDGFGEAYYGRPEMLLDPHARRANSAWSFVDPSQAAAAVARLAAALADGGWDARYRQLRTLASFEGSLRLVVGR
;
A
#
# COMPACT_ATOMS: atom_id res chain seq x y z
N VAL A 1 20.23 0.22 -9.31
CA VAL A 1 19.04 -0.58 -8.94
C VAL A 1 18.68 -1.48 -10.10
N SER A 2 18.50 -2.79 -9.88
CA SER A 2 17.95 -3.69 -10.91
C SER A 2 16.47 -3.32 -11.10
N ARG A 3 16.07 -3.04 -12.34
CA ARG A 3 14.67 -2.74 -12.69
C ARG A 3 14.09 -3.87 -13.51
N SER A 4 12.77 -4.12 -13.37
CA SER A 4 12.04 -5.03 -14.25
C SER A 4 11.88 -4.44 -15.67
N ALA A 5 11.33 -5.22 -16.60
CA ALA A 5 11.14 -4.80 -17.99
C ALA A 5 10.24 -3.56 -18.14
N ASP A 6 9.30 -3.33 -17.22
CA ASP A 6 8.43 -2.15 -17.20
C ASP A 6 9.04 -0.95 -16.44
N GLY A 7 10.27 -1.08 -15.95
CA GLY A 7 10.96 -0.06 -15.17
C GLY A 7 10.76 -0.14 -13.66
N SER A 8 9.86 -1.00 -13.15
CA SER A 8 9.62 -1.18 -11.71
C SER A 8 10.93 -1.50 -10.98
N ALA A 9 11.14 -0.87 -9.83
CA ALA A 9 12.30 -1.09 -8.97
C ALA A 9 12.04 -2.14 -7.88
N GLY A 10 10.82 -2.67 -7.79
CA GLY A 10 10.37 -3.65 -6.81
C GLY A 10 10.23 -5.06 -7.35
N ASP A 11 9.62 -5.92 -6.56
CA ASP A 11 9.38 -7.33 -6.84
C ASP A 11 8.08 -7.61 -7.62
N ALA A 12 7.12 -6.67 -7.61
CA ALA A 12 5.84 -6.80 -8.31
C ALA A 12 5.94 -6.36 -9.78
N ASP A 13 5.43 -7.18 -10.69
CA ASP A 13 5.29 -6.83 -12.09
C ASP A 13 3.96 -6.10 -12.34
N TYR A 14 4.01 -4.77 -12.33
CA TYR A 14 2.84 -3.94 -12.60
C TYR A 14 2.39 -3.97 -14.06
N GLY A 15 3.22 -4.39 -14.99
CA GLY A 15 2.82 -4.70 -16.37
C GLY A 15 1.83 -5.86 -16.42
N ALA A 16 2.05 -6.90 -15.61
CA ALA A 16 1.18 -8.07 -15.49
C ALA A 16 -0.09 -7.82 -14.63
N ILE A 17 -0.01 -6.95 -13.61
CA ILE A 17 -1.17 -6.54 -12.80
C ILE A 17 -2.21 -5.81 -13.67
N GLY A 18 -1.77 -5.10 -14.68
CA GLY A 18 -2.55 -4.75 -15.85
C GLY A 18 -3.60 -3.65 -15.71
N PRO A 19 -4.32 -3.39 -16.80
CA PRO A 19 -5.43 -2.46 -16.82
C PRO A 19 -6.55 -2.94 -15.88
N GLY A 20 -7.05 -2.04 -15.03
CA GLY A 20 -8.06 -2.34 -14.02
C GLY A 20 -7.56 -2.21 -12.59
N TYR A 21 -6.24 -2.08 -12.35
CA TYR A 21 -5.70 -1.81 -11.01
C TYR A 21 -6.37 -0.59 -10.37
N ALA A 22 -6.44 0.54 -11.07
CA ALA A 22 -7.06 1.77 -10.59
C ALA A 22 -8.59 1.65 -10.34
N THR A 23 -9.27 0.63 -10.88
CA THR A 23 -10.69 0.38 -10.59
C THR A 23 -10.90 -0.12 -9.17
N TYR A 24 -9.98 -0.96 -8.68
CA TYR A 24 -10.05 -1.55 -7.34
C TYR A 24 -9.23 -0.76 -6.31
N ARG A 25 -8.19 -0.07 -6.73
CA ARG A 25 -7.29 0.68 -5.85
C ARG A 25 -7.56 2.19 -5.97
N ARG A 26 -8.68 2.61 -5.40
CA ARG A 26 -9.11 4.02 -5.37
C ARG A 26 -8.84 4.61 -3.98
N PRO A 27 -8.41 5.88 -3.89
CA PRO A 27 -8.18 6.50 -2.59
C PRO A 27 -9.42 6.41 -1.68
N GLU A 28 -9.19 5.98 -0.45
CA GLU A 28 -10.21 5.96 0.59
C GLU A 28 -10.21 7.30 1.33
N PRO A 29 -11.34 8.03 1.41
CA PRO A 29 -11.39 9.36 2.03
C PRO A 29 -10.88 9.40 3.48
N ALA A 30 -11.18 8.39 4.28
CA ALA A 30 -10.74 8.32 5.68
C ALA A 30 -9.21 8.16 5.78
N ILE A 31 -8.61 7.37 4.88
CA ILE A 31 -7.16 7.20 4.79
C ILE A 31 -6.50 8.50 4.27
N SER A 32 -7.08 9.12 3.23
CA SER A 32 -6.63 10.42 2.73
C SER A 32 -6.59 11.47 3.84
N ALA A 33 -7.65 11.57 4.63
CA ALA A 33 -7.73 12.51 5.74
C ALA A 33 -6.66 12.24 6.82
N ALA A 34 -6.28 10.99 7.06
CA ALA A 34 -5.19 10.65 7.98
C ALA A 34 -3.83 11.14 7.43
N ILE A 35 -3.58 10.92 6.14
CA ILE A 35 -2.37 11.40 5.45
C ILE A 35 -2.31 12.93 5.47
N GLU A 36 -3.39 13.62 5.14
CA GLU A 36 -3.46 15.08 5.12
C GLU A 36 -3.14 15.69 6.49
N ARG A 37 -3.66 15.10 7.58
CA ARG A 37 -3.32 15.50 8.96
C ARG A 37 -1.84 15.33 9.26
N ALA A 38 -1.23 14.23 8.81
CA ALA A 38 0.19 13.95 9.01
C ALA A 38 1.10 14.91 8.23
N LEU A 39 0.72 15.25 7.00
CA LEU A 39 1.42 16.24 6.17
C LEU A 39 1.33 17.67 6.76
N GLY A 40 0.31 17.96 7.56
CA GLY A 40 0.16 19.22 8.28
C GLY A 40 0.12 20.43 7.34
N ARG A 41 1.05 21.39 7.55
CA ARG A 41 1.12 22.66 6.77
C ARG A 41 2.06 22.60 5.57
N ALA A 42 2.57 21.43 5.20
CA ALA A 42 3.44 21.28 4.05
C ALA A 42 2.76 21.80 2.78
N ARG A 43 3.47 22.60 1.97
CA ARG A 43 2.98 23.14 0.70
C ARG A 43 3.50 22.31 -0.48
N THR A 44 4.76 21.92 -0.40
CA THR A 44 5.42 21.08 -1.40
C THR A 44 5.60 19.67 -0.87
N VAL A 45 5.16 18.66 -1.63
CA VAL A 45 5.21 17.25 -1.25
C VAL A 45 5.87 16.45 -2.35
N VAL A 46 6.90 15.66 -2.03
CA VAL A 46 7.38 14.63 -2.94
C VAL A 46 6.68 13.31 -2.63
N ASN A 47 5.97 12.73 -3.61
CA ASN A 47 5.35 11.42 -3.51
C ASN A 47 6.24 10.37 -4.19
N VAL A 48 6.80 9.43 -3.44
CA VAL A 48 7.82 8.47 -3.92
C VAL A 48 7.25 7.05 -3.96
N GLY A 49 7.25 6.46 -5.15
CA GLY A 49 6.47 5.29 -5.49
C GLY A 49 5.01 5.70 -5.71
N ALA A 50 4.84 6.76 -6.48
CA ALA A 50 3.56 7.46 -6.64
C ALA A 50 2.49 6.61 -7.36
N GLY A 51 2.90 5.56 -8.05
CA GLY A 51 2.00 4.69 -8.79
C GLY A 51 1.07 5.46 -9.71
N THR A 52 -0.21 5.15 -9.66
CA THR A 52 -1.27 5.85 -10.40
C THR A 52 -1.68 7.19 -9.76
N GLY A 53 -1.08 7.60 -8.64
CA GLY A 53 -1.35 8.86 -7.97
C GLY A 53 -2.39 8.78 -6.84
N SER A 54 -2.69 7.58 -6.35
CA SER A 54 -3.55 7.40 -5.18
C SER A 54 -2.99 8.16 -3.97
N TYR A 55 -3.87 8.83 -3.22
CA TYR A 55 -3.54 9.60 -2.01
C TYR A 55 -2.66 10.85 -2.22
N GLU A 56 -2.46 11.31 -3.45
CA GLU A 56 -1.84 12.62 -3.70
C GLU A 56 -2.79 13.73 -3.22
N PRO A 57 -2.34 14.65 -2.33
CA PRO A 57 -3.18 15.74 -1.86
C PRO A 57 -3.47 16.74 -2.99
N ALA A 58 -4.74 17.08 -3.18
CA ALA A 58 -5.16 17.94 -4.29
C ALA A 58 -4.90 19.44 -4.05
N ASP A 59 -4.66 19.83 -2.81
CA ASP A 59 -4.48 21.22 -2.35
C ASP A 59 -3.00 21.63 -2.20
N ARG A 60 -2.06 20.81 -2.69
CA ARG A 60 -0.61 21.00 -2.52
C ARG A 60 0.13 20.82 -3.83
N GLU A 61 1.31 21.39 -3.89
CA GLU A 61 2.24 21.16 -5.00
C GLU A 61 2.90 19.78 -4.82
N VAL A 62 2.50 18.81 -5.65
CA VAL A 62 3.03 17.44 -5.61
C VAL A 62 4.04 17.23 -6.73
N THR A 63 5.23 16.77 -6.37
CA THR A 63 6.20 16.17 -7.29
C THR A 63 6.13 14.66 -7.15
N ALA A 64 5.72 13.96 -8.20
CA ALA A 64 5.58 12.51 -8.21
C ALA A 64 6.83 11.82 -8.75
N VAL A 65 7.24 10.72 -8.12
CA VAL A 65 8.35 9.85 -8.55
C VAL A 65 7.84 8.42 -8.62
N GLU A 66 7.94 7.79 -9.81
CA GLU A 66 7.46 6.43 -10.05
C GLU A 66 8.32 5.75 -11.13
N PRO A 67 9.06 4.68 -10.80
CA PRO A 67 9.92 4.00 -11.77
C PRO A 67 9.18 3.13 -12.79
N SER A 68 7.98 2.64 -12.47
CA SER A 68 7.18 1.80 -13.37
C SER A 68 6.55 2.61 -14.50
N ALA A 69 6.90 2.31 -15.74
CA ALA A 69 6.31 2.95 -16.91
C ALA A 69 4.81 2.63 -17.02
N SER A 70 4.39 1.42 -16.68
CA SER A 70 2.99 0.98 -16.71
C SER A 70 2.15 1.74 -15.69
N MET A 71 2.69 2.02 -14.51
CA MET A 71 2.00 2.82 -13.49
C MET A 71 1.94 4.30 -13.89
N ARG A 72 3.03 4.88 -14.42
CA ARG A 72 3.02 6.25 -14.92
C ARG A 72 1.98 6.46 -16.02
N ALA A 73 1.85 5.48 -16.94
CA ALA A 73 0.88 5.55 -18.05
C ALA A 73 -0.59 5.52 -17.60
N GLN A 74 -0.89 5.02 -16.40
CA GLN A 74 -2.25 4.95 -15.84
C GLN A 74 -2.59 6.17 -14.96
N ARG A 75 -1.68 7.13 -14.81
CA ARG A 75 -1.94 8.32 -14.00
C ARG A 75 -3.00 9.21 -14.67
N PRO A 76 -3.99 9.70 -13.91
CA PRO A 76 -4.96 10.66 -14.39
C PRO A 76 -4.29 11.94 -14.93
N ALA A 77 -4.80 12.49 -16.02
CA ALA A 77 -4.21 13.66 -16.69
C ALA A 77 -4.22 14.95 -15.85
N HIS A 78 -5.03 15.00 -14.78
CA HIS A 78 -5.06 16.16 -13.88
C HIS A 78 -3.95 16.12 -12.81
N LEU A 79 -3.28 14.98 -12.64
CA LEU A 79 -2.13 14.86 -11.74
C LEU A 79 -0.82 15.22 -12.42
N ALA A 80 0.17 15.64 -11.65
CA ALA A 80 1.51 15.88 -12.16
C ALA A 80 2.10 14.63 -12.83
N VAL A 81 2.83 14.82 -13.93
CA VAL A 81 3.57 13.73 -14.58
C VAL A 81 4.61 13.20 -13.61
N ALA A 82 4.63 11.91 -13.38
CA ALA A 82 5.61 11.31 -12.50
C ALA A 82 6.98 11.16 -13.18
N LEU A 83 8.04 11.50 -12.44
CA LEU A 83 9.42 11.38 -12.87
C LEU A 83 9.89 9.91 -12.75
N ASP A 84 10.68 9.46 -13.71
CA ASP A 84 11.22 8.10 -13.76
C ASP A 84 12.49 7.98 -12.90
N TYR A 85 12.30 7.85 -11.57
CA TYR A 85 13.39 7.60 -10.63
C TYR A 85 13.00 6.55 -9.60
N ALA A 86 13.98 5.82 -9.07
CA ALA A 86 13.81 4.96 -7.92
C ALA A 86 13.96 5.76 -6.61
N ALA A 87 13.39 5.24 -5.54
CA ALA A 87 13.43 5.88 -4.22
C ALA A 87 14.86 6.07 -3.70
N GLU A 88 15.77 5.21 -4.11
CA GLU A 88 17.18 5.19 -3.71
C GLU A 88 18.03 6.27 -4.40
N GLU A 89 17.52 6.92 -5.46
CA GLU A 89 18.26 7.86 -6.30
C GLU A 89 17.39 9.07 -6.66
N LEU A 90 16.97 9.83 -5.66
CA LEU A 90 16.14 11.01 -5.87
C LEU A 90 16.98 12.20 -6.38
N PRO A 91 16.63 12.81 -7.56
CA PRO A 91 17.43 13.84 -8.22
C PRO A 91 17.18 15.25 -7.64
N PHE A 92 16.87 15.36 -6.36
CA PHE A 92 16.50 16.61 -5.71
C PHE A 92 17.57 17.02 -4.69
N ALA A 93 17.67 18.32 -4.46
CA ALA A 93 18.53 18.89 -3.44
C ALA A 93 18.04 18.49 -2.02
N ASP A 94 18.94 18.57 -1.05
CA ASP A 94 18.60 18.36 0.35
C ASP A 94 17.53 19.36 0.79
N ARG A 95 16.53 18.86 1.56
CA ARG A 95 15.47 19.66 2.17
C ARG A 95 14.67 20.51 1.17
N SER A 96 14.54 20.06 -0.08
CA SER A 96 13.83 20.78 -1.16
C SER A 96 12.32 20.68 -1.09
N PHE A 97 11.78 19.77 -0.26
CA PHE A 97 10.34 19.62 -0.04
C PHE A 97 9.96 19.84 1.43
N ASP A 98 8.76 20.38 1.65
CA ASP A 98 8.21 20.51 3.00
C ASP A 98 7.88 19.15 3.62
N ALA A 99 7.40 18.19 2.82
CA ALA A 99 7.09 16.83 3.25
C ALA A 99 7.36 15.80 2.15
N SER A 100 7.48 14.54 2.55
CA SER A 100 7.44 13.40 1.64
C SER A 100 6.32 12.43 2.00
N LEU A 101 5.81 11.75 0.96
CA LEU A 101 4.77 10.74 1.04
C LEU A 101 5.24 9.46 0.35
N ALA A 102 4.93 8.31 0.95
CA ALA A 102 5.11 6.99 0.35
C ALA A 102 3.95 6.09 0.81
N THR A 103 3.08 5.65 -0.12
CA THR A 103 1.88 4.88 0.20
C THR A 103 1.94 3.51 -0.45
N PHE A 104 1.88 2.44 0.37
CA PHE A 104 1.92 1.05 -0.09
C PHE A 104 3.09 0.72 -1.03
N THR A 105 4.27 1.31 -0.80
CA THR A 105 5.43 1.16 -1.69
C THR A 105 6.71 0.71 -1.00
N VAL A 106 6.84 0.89 0.32
CA VAL A 106 8.11 0.60 1.04
C VAL A 106 8.49 -0.89 1.00
N HIS A 107 7.52 -1.79 0.90
CA HIS A 107 7.73 -3.23 0.79
C HIS A 107 8.32 -3.66 -0.57
N GLN A 108 8.33 -2.77 -1.55
CA GLN A 108 8.85 -3.05 -2.89
C GLN A 108 10.28 -2.55 -3.10
N ARG A 109 10.89 -1.94 -2.09
CA ARG A 109 12.23 -1.34 -2.20
C ARG A 109 13.29 -2.39 -1.97
N SER A 110 14.18 -2.57 -2.95
CA SER A 110 15.29 -3.51 -2.85
C SER A 110 16.35 -3.09 -1.82
N ARG A 111 16.46 -1.79 -1.57
CA ARG A 111 17.40 -1.16 -0.61
C ARG A 111 16.64 -0.16 0.26
N LEU A 112 15.79 -0.69 1.15
CA LEU A 112 14.89 0.10 2.00
C LEU A 112 15.61 1.25 2.73
N GLY A 113 16.76 0.95 3.35
CA GLY A 113 17.52 1.97 4.11
C GLY A 113 17.97 3.14 3.25
N GLU A 114 18.42 2.89 2.02
CA GLU A 114 18.81 3.95 1.09
C GLU A 114 17.61 4.78 0.65
N GLY A 115 16.49 4.12 0.30
CA GLY A 115 15.27 4.82 -0.07
C GLY A 115 14.73 5.70 1.05
N LEU A 116 14.73 5.23 2.31
CA LEU A 116 14.29 6.03 3.45
C LEU A 116 15.25 7.18 3.76
N ALA A 117 16.57 6.95 3.62
CA ALA A 117 17.56 8.01 3.75
C ALA A 117 17.39 9.12 2.70
N GLN A 118 17.05 8.75 1.45
CA GLN A 118 16.74 9.73 0.40
C GLN A 118 15.47 10.52 0.72
N LEU A 119 14.40 9.87 1.16
CA LEU A 119 13.19 10.56 1.62
C LEU A 119 13.53 11.58 2.72
N ARG A 120 14.31 11.18 3.71
CA ARG A 120 14.73 12.07 4.80
C ARG A 120 15.61 13.21 4.29
N ARG A 121 16.55 12.93 3.39
CA ARG A 121 17.47 13.92 2.82
C ARG A 121 16.73 15.06 2.10
N VAL A 122 15.79 14.72 1.24
CA VAL A 122 15.09 15.72 0.41
C VAL A 122 13.97 16.46 1.15
N THR A 123 13.64 16.05 2.38
CA THR A 123 12.49 16.58 3.15
C THR A 123 12.94 17.43 4.33
N SER A 124 12.36 18.61 4.48
CA SER A 124 12.61 19.52 5.61
C SER A 124 11.67 19.29 6.81
N GLY A 125 10.52 18.67 6.60
CA GLY A 125 9.47 18.40 7.58
C GLY A 125 9.12 16.90 7.68
N PRO A 126 7.82 16.52 7.75
CA PRO A 126 7.43 15.15 7.97
C PRO A 126 7.69 14.23 6.76
N VAL A 127 8.16 13.02 7.05
CA VAL A 127 8.21 11.88 6.13
C VAL A 127 7.03 10.97 6.48
N CYS A 128 6.01 10.93 5.64
CA CYS A 128 4.77 10.18 5.87
C CYS A 128 4.79 8.87 5.07
N ILE A 129 4.69 7.73 5.75
CA ILE A 129 4.67 6.40 5.13
C ILE A 129 3.40 5.67 5.54
N LEU A 130 2.53 5.36 4.56
CA LEU A 130 1.39 4.47 4.75
C LEU A 130 1.81 3.05 4.36
N THR A 131 1.73 2.11 5.30
CA THR A 131 2.21 0.74 5.12
C THR A 131 1.41 -0.25 5.97
N CYS A 132 1.63 -1.55 5.77
CA CYS A 132 1.07 -2.59 6.62
C CYS A 132 2.12 -3.06 7.65
N ASP A 133 1.66 -3.32 8.86
CA ASP A 133 2.43 -3.95 9.92
C ASP A 133 2.41 -5.47 9.73
N PRO A 134 3.53 -6.11 9.37
CA PRO A 134 3.57 -7.55 9.13
C PRO A 134 3.17 -8.37 10.37
N ALA A 135 3.42 -7.88 11.57
CA ALA A 135 3.06 -8.58 12.81
C ALA A 135 1.53 -8.63 13.05
N ALA A 136 0.78 -7.74 12.39
CA ALA A 136 -0.67 -7.67 12.53
C ALA A 136 -1.43 -8.47 11.46
N LEU A 137 -0.82 -8.77 10.31
CA LEU A 137 -1.49 -9.39 9.16
C LEU A 137 -2.12 -10.75 9.47
N HIS A 138 -1.47 -11.59 10.28
CA HIS A 138 -1.99 -12.92 10.65
C HIS A 138 -3.26 -12.89 11.52
N ARG A 139 -3.67 -11.71 12.01
CA ARG A 139 -4.96 -11.54 12.72
C ARG A 139 -6.15 -11.38 11.78
N PHE A 140 -5.89 -11.17 10.50
CA PHE A 140 -6.93 -11.06 9.50
C PHE A 140 -7.51 -12.44 9.16
N TRP A 141 -8.84 -12.52 9.06
CA TRP A 141 -9.56 -13.79 8.85
C TRP A 141 -9.12 -14.55 7.59
N LEU A 142 -8.53 -13.88 6.62
CA LEU A 142 -8.03 -14.52 5.39
C LEU A 142 -6.93 -15.55 5.69
N THR A 143 -6.25 -15.45 6.83
CA THR A 143 -5.28 -16.45 7.32
C THR A 143 -5.89 -17.85 7.41
N ASP A 144 -7.19 -17.97 7.71
CA ASP A 144 -7.86 -19.27 7.82
C ASP A 144 -8.17 -19.90 6.45
N TYR A 145 -8.23 -19.09 5.39
CA TYR A 145 -8.63 -19.54 4.04
C TYR A 145 -7.49 -19.48 3.03
N ALA A 146 -6.59 -18.54 3.17
CA ALA A 146 -5.45 -18.29 2.28
C ALA A 146 -4.18 -17.95 3.07
N PRO A 147 -3.71 -18.81 3.99
CA PRO A 147 -2.52 -18.55 4.79
C PRO A 147 -1.29 -18.26 3.91
N GLU A 148 -1.20 -18.92 2.74
CA GLU A 148 -0.10 -18.74 1.78
C GLU A 148 0.00 -17.29 1.30
N VAL A 149 -1.14 -16.62 1.11
CA VAL A 149 -1.20 -15.21 0.67
C VAL A 149 -0.78 -14.28 1.82
N ILE A 150 -1.27 -14.54 3.02
CA ILE A 150 -0.92 -13.74 4.22
C ILE A 150 0.57 -13.90 4.56
N ASP A 151 1.12 -15.10 4.45
CA ASP A 151 2.55 -15.36 4.67
C ASP A 151 3.43 -14.62 3.67
N VAL A 152 3.03 -14.58 2.39
CA VAL A 152 3.70 -13.80 1.35
C VAL A 152 3.64 -12.31 1.70
N GLU A 153 2.46 -11.81 2.01
CA GLU A 153 2.25 -10.40 2.36
C GLU A 153 3.13 -10.01 3.56
N ALA A 154 3.07 -10.79 4.65
CA ALA A 154 3.83 -10.52 5.87
C ALA A 154 5.35 -10.54 5.65
N ARG A 155 5.86 -11.44 4.79
CA ARG A 155 7.31 -11.48 4.48
C ARG A 155 7.79 -10.31 3.65
N ARG A 156 6.93 -9.68 2.86
CA ARG A 156 7.28 -8.57 1.96
C ARG A 156 7.33 -7.23 2.68
N TYR A 157 6.52 -7.04 3.72
CA TYR A 157 6.54 -5.77 4.46
C TYR A 157 7.69 -5.74 5.48
N PRO A 158 8.45 -4.63 5.54
CA PRO A 158 9.41 -4.41 6.61
C PRO A 158 8.69 -4.21 7.95
N ALA A 159 9.33 -4.62 9.04
CA ALA A 159 8.82 -4.35 10.37
C ALA A 159 8.69 -2.84 10.62
N ILE A 160 7.66 -2.42 11.33
CA ILE A 160 7.42 -1.00 11.64
C ILE A 160 8.59 -0.39 12.42
N GLU A 161 9.17 -1.15 13.33
CA GLU A 161 10.34 -0.76 14.13
C GLU A 161 11.58 -0.54 13.24
N GLU A 162 11.73 -1.33 12.19
CA GLU A 162 12.81 -1.16 11.22
C GLU A 162 12.65 0.14 10.43
N ILE A 163 11.45 0.43 9.94
CA ILE A 163 11.15 1.70 9.26
C ILE A 163 11.46 2.87 10.20
N ALA A 164 11.00 2.81 11.44
CA ALA A 164 11.21 3.85 12.43
C ALA A 164 12.71 4.06 12.71
N ARG A 165 13.46 2.99 12.88
CA ARG A 165 14.92 3.03 13.10
C ARG A 165 15.66 3.64 11.91
N LEU A 166 15.25 3.29 10.67
CA LEU A 166 15.88 3.77 9.44
C LEU A 166 15.57 5.24 9.15
N LEU A 167 14.37 5.72 9.51
CA LEU A 167 14.01 7.13 9.40
C LEU A 167 14.81 8.01 10.35
N GLY A 168 15.18 7.46 11.52
CA GLY A 168 15.88 8.21 12.58
C GLY A 168 15.04 9.32 13.20
N GLY A 169 15.51 9.86 14.33
CA GLY A 169 14.79 10.94 15.01
C GLY A 169 13.45 10.49 15.64
N PRO A 170 12.57 11.45 15.99
CA PRO A 170 11.24 11.14 16.50
C PRO A 170 10.36 10.55 15.42
N VAL A 171 9.77 9.38 15.70
CA VAL A 171 8.83 8.71 14.80
C VAL A 171 7.52 8.43 15.54
N GLU A 172 6.43 8.87 14.95
CA GLU A 172 5.07 8.58 15.41
C GLU A 172 4.48 7.46 14.54
N VAL A 173 3.86 6.47 15.16
CA VAL A 173 3.17 5.36 14.47
C VAL A 173 1.72 5.35 14.90
N THR A 174 0.81 5.48 13.94
CA THR A 174 -0.63 5.51 14.19
C THR A 174 -1.33 4.38 13.43
N SER A 175 -2.20 3.64 14.10
CA SER A 175 -3.13 2.71 13.43
C SER A 175 -4.12 3.52 12.57
N VAL A 176 -4.38 3.07 11.36
CA VAL A 176 -5.34 3.69 10.45
C VAL A 176 -6.55 2.76 10.31
N PRO A 177 -7.71 3.09 10.90
CA PRO A 177 -8.91 2.28 10.78
C PRO A 177 -9.40 2.20 9.35
N ILE A 178 -9.81 1.01 8.93
CA ILE A 178 -10.29 0.69 7.60
C ILE A 178 -11.83 0.71 7.63
N PRO A 179 -12.52 1.60 6.90
CA PRO A 179 -13.99 1.61 6.87
C PRO A 179 -14.58 0.34 6.22
N LEU A 180 -15.82 -0.03 6.58
CA LEU A 180 -16.51 -1.19 6.00
C LEU A 180 -16.64 -1.08 4.48
N GLU A 181 -17.00 0.10 3.99
CA GLU A 181 -17.14 0.39 2.56
C GLU A 181 -15.85 0.98 1.94
N CYS A 182 -14.68 0.56 2.45
CA CYS A 182 -13.39 1.05 1.97
C CYS A 182 -13.30 0.92 0.44
N THR A 183 -12.97 2.04 -0.20
CA THR A 183 -12.88 2.15 -1.67
C THR A 183 -11.51 1.74 -2.21
N ASP A 184 -10.46 1.72 -1.37
CA ASP A 184 -9.15 1.19 -1.75
C ASP A 184 -9.09 -0.31 -1.46
N GLY A 185 -9.22 -1.11 -2.48
CA GLY A 185 -9.36 -2.57 -2.40
C GLY A 185 -8.07 -3.33 -2.11
N PHE A 186 -7.26 -2.91 -1.13
CA PHE A 186 -6.21 -3.78 -0.58
C PHE A 186 -6.81 -4.90 0.28
N GLY A 187 -6.06 -5.95 0.58
CA GLY A 187 -6.58 -7.19 1.16
C GLY A 187 -7.53 -7.00 2.35
N GLU A 188 -7.11 -6.28 3.37
CA GLU A 188 -7.90 -6.03 4.58
C GLU A 188 -9.12 -5.10 4.37
N ALA A 189 -9.18 -4.37 3.26
CA ALA A 189 -10.35 -3.55 2.92
C ALA A 189 -11.63 -4.38 2.73
N TYR A 190 -11.47 -5.67 2.52
CA TYR A 190 -12.57 -6.63 2.36
C TYR A 190 -12.92 -7.37 3.65
N TYR A 191 -12.54 -6.84 4.82
CA TYR A 191 -12.71 -7.52 6.11
C TYR A 191 -14.17 -7.95 6.40
N GLY A 192 -15.15 -7.16 6.00
CA GLY A 192 -16.59 -7.47 6.15
C GLY A 192 -17.29 -7.91 4.85
N ARG A 193 -16.54 -8.00 3.74
CA ARG A 193 -17.04 -8.29 2.39
C ARG A 193 -16.22 -9.40 1.73
N PRO A 194 -16.20 -10.62 2.34
CA PRO A 194 -15.32 -11.70 1.89
C PRO A 194 -15.57 -12.14 0.44
N GLU A 195 -16.78 -11.96 -0.09
CA GLU A 195 -17.18 -12.27 -1.46
C GLU A 195 -16.31 -11.52 -2.49
N MET A 196 -15.82 -10.34 -2.14
CA MET A 196 -14.94 -9.57 -3.02
C MET A 196 -13.65 -10.31 -3.37
N LEU A 197 -13.17 -11.19 -2.48
CA LEU A 197 -11.99 -12.01 -2.76
C LEU A 197 -12.28 -13.24 -3.64
N LEU A 198 -13.54 -13.50 -4.01
CA LEU A 198 -13.89 -14.45 -5.06
C LEU A 198 -13.73 -13.84 -6.46
N ASP A 199 -13.74 -12.50 -6.57
CA ASP A 199 -13.48 -11.81 -7.83
C ASP A 199 -11.97 -11.87 -8.18
N PRO A 200 -11.60 -12.45 -9.32
CA PRO A 200 -10.21 -12.53 -9.75
C PRO A 200 -9.58 -11.15 -10.02
N HIS A 201 -10.37 -10.14 -10.35
CA HIS A 201 -9.85 -8.78 -10.58
C HIS A 201 -9.50 -8.10 -9.25
N ALA A 202 -10.33 -8.26 -8.21
CA ALA A 202 -10.02 -7.76 -6.87
C ALA A 202 -8.74 -8.41 -6.32
N ARG A 203 -8.56 -9.72 -6.49
CA ARG A 203 -7.32 -10.40 -6.10
C ARG A 203 -6.11 -9.90 -6.89
N ARG A 204 -6.23 -9.69 -8.20
CA ARG A 204 -5.16 -9.17 -9.06
C ARG A 204 -4.66 -7.80 -8.62
N ALA A 205 -5.54 -6.96 -8.07
CA ALA A 205 -5.18 -5.66 -7.53
C ALA A 205 -4.39 -5.73 -6.20
N ASN A 206 -4.21 -6.94 -5.65
CA ASN A 206 -3.42 -7.22 -4.45
C ASN A 206 -2.22 -8.10 -4.83
N SER A 207 -1.04 -7.50 -4.91
CA SER A 207 0.16 -8.14 -5.45
C SER A 207 0.56 -9.44 -4.74
N ALA A 208 0.24 -9.63 -3.47
CA ALA A 208 0.56 -10.86 -2.73
C ALA A 208 0.04 -12.13 -3.42
N TRP A 209 -1.13 -12.06 -4.07
CA TRP A 209 -1.69 -13.20 -4.80
C TRP A 209 -0.82 -13.63 -5.99
N SER A 210 -0.06 -12.73 -6.61
CA SER A 210 0.81 -13.04 -7.75
C SER A 210 2.09 -13.79 -7.35
N PHE A 211 2.42 -13.84 -6.06
CA PHE A 211 3.59 -14.54 -5.52
C PHE A 211 3.25 -15.92 -4.94
N VAL A 212 1.98 -16.30 -4.98
CA VAL A 212 1.51 -17.63 -4.54
C VAL A 212 1.38 -18.53 -5.76
N ASP A 213 1.75 -19.81 -5.60
CA ASP A 213 1.56 -20.80 -6.65
C ASP A 213 0.10 -20.81 -7.13
N PRO A 214 -0.15 -20.83 -8.46
CA PRO A 214 -1.51 -20.77 -9.01
C PRO A 214 -2.44 -21.86 -8.48
N SER A 215 -1.93 -23.06 -8.20
CA SER A 215 -2.74 -24.15 -7.63
C SER A 215 -3.10 -23.91 -6.19
N GLN A 216 -2.20 -23.34 -5.39
CA GLN A 216 -2.45 -22.93 -4.00
C GLN A 216 -3.44 -21.77 -3.95
N ALA A 217 -3.28 -20.77 -4.82
CA ALA A 217 -4.22 -19.65 -4.92
C ALA A 217 -5.63 -20.13 -5.30
N ALA A 218 -5.76 -21.06 -6.25
CA ALA A 218 -7.04 -21.65 -6.63
C ALA A 218 -7.66 -22.45 -5.47
N ALA A 219 -6.87 -23.22 -4.73
CA ALA A 219 -7.33 -23.96 -3.56
C ALA A 219 -7.79 -23.01 -2.43
N ALA A 220 -7.09 -21.92 -2.19
CA ALA A 220 -7.47 -20.88 -1.22
C ALA A 220 -8.83 -20.26 -1.57
N VAL A 221 -9.03 -19.89 -2.84
CA VAL A 221 -10.31 -19.35 -3.32
C VAL A 221 -11.42 -20.38 -3.17
N ALA A 222 -11.17 -21.66 -3.47
CA ALA A 222 -12.16 -22.73 -3.31
C ALA A 222 -12.54 -22.94 -1.83
N ARG A 223 -11.58 -22.89 -0.89
CA ARG A 223 -11.84 -22.96 0.56
C ARG A 223 -12.76 -21.81 1.00
N LEU A 224 -12.45 -20.56 0.58
CA LEU A 224 -13.27 -19.40 0.91
C LEU A 224 -14.67 -19.52 0.30
N ALA A 225 -14.79 -19.91 -0.96
CA ALA A 225 -16.06 -20.07 -1.65
C ALA A 225 -16.95 -21.13 -0.97
N ALA A 226 -16.38 -22.27 -0.56
CA ALA A 226 -17.09 -23.30 0.17
C ALA A 226 -17.61 -22.79 1.53
N ALA A 227 -16.75 -22.10 2.30
CA ALA A 227 -17.13 -21.56 3.61
C ALA A 227 -18.18 -20.44 3.53
N LEU A 228 -18.23 -19.70 2.43
CA LEU A 228 -19.30 -18.73 2.19
C LEU A 228 -20.61 -19.44 1.81
N ALA A 229 -20.54 -20.49 1.00
CA ALA A 229 -21.72 -21.23 0.54
C ALA A 229 -22.40 -22.04 1.67
N ASP A 230 -21.62 -22.60 2.58
CA ASP A 230 -22.13 -23.41 3.70
C ASP A 230 -22.39 -22.60 4.98
N GLY A 231 -22.09 -21.28 4.97
CA GLY A 231 -22.23 -20.39 6.13
C GLY A 231 -21.11 -20.48 7.16
N GLY A 232 -20.06 -21.24 6.90
CA GLY A 232 -18.92 -21.44 7.81
C GLY A 232 -18.15 -20.13 8.07
N TRP A 233 -18.02 -19.26 7.07
CA TRP A 233 -17.43 -17.94 7.27
C TRP A 233 -18.30 -17.09 8.21
N ASP A 234 -19.60 -17.01 7.96
CA ASP A 234 -20.53 -16.23 8.80
C ASP A 234 -20.63 -16.77 10.22
N ALA A 235 -20.55 -18.06 10.41
CA ALA A 235 -20.52 -18.67 11.77
C ALA A 235 -19.34 -18.13 12.61
N ARG A 236 -18.22 -17.78 11.99
CA ARG A 236 -17.00 -17.30 12.69
C ARG A 236 -16.85 -15.79 12.68
N TYR A 237 -17.24 -15.12 11.59
CA TYR A 237 -16.83 -13.75 11.31
C TYR A 237 -17.98 -12.79 10.98
N ARG A 238 -19.25 -13.21 11.10
CA ARG A 238 -20.42 -12.39 10.73
C ARG A 238 -20.47 -11.01 11.37
N GLN A 239 -19.88 -10.84 12.57
CA GLN A 239 -19.78 -9.55 13.25
C GLN A 239 -18.98 -8.52 12.44
N LEU A 240 -18.09 -8.97 11.56
CA LEU A 240 -17.31 -8.08 10.68
C LEU A 240 -18.17 -7.45 9.59
N ARG A 241 -19.27 -8.08 9.18
CA ARG A 241 -20.17 -7.55 8.14
C ARG A 241 -20.84 -6.24 8.51
N THR A 242 -20.94 -5.94 9.80
CA THR A 242 -21.56 -4.71 10.33
C THR A 242 -20.61 -3.86 11.15
N LEU A 243 -19.35 -4.28 11.25
CA LEU A 243 -18.34 -3.52 11.95
C LEU A 243 -18.00 -2.26 11.13
N ALA A 244 -18.24 -1.08 11.69
CA ALA A 244 -18.10 0.17 10.98
C ALA A 244 -16.66 0.46 10.50
N SER A 245 -15.66 0.01 11.28
CA SER A 245 -14.25 0.10 10.91
C SER A 245 -13.44 -1.04 11.52
N PHE A 246 -12.39 -1.46 10.82
CA PHE A 246 -11.50 -2.54 11.22
C PHE A 246 -10.10 -2.00 11.53
N GLU A 247 -9.58 -2.32 12.70
CA GLU A 247 -8.19 -2.03 13.07
C GLU A 247 -7.30 -3.21 12.68
N GLY A 248 -6.91 -3.24 11.41
CA GLY A 248 -6.03 -4.25 10.84
C GLY A 248 -4.55 -3.93 10.97
N SER A 249 -3.81 -4.26 9.92
CA SER A 249 -2.36 -4.02 9.84
C SER A 249 -1.98 -2.61 9.41
N LEU A 250 -2.92 -1.80 8.90
CA LEU A 250 -2.61 -0.51 8.29
C LEU A 250 -2.03 0.48 9.32
N ARG A 251 -0.86 1.04 8.99
CA ARG A 251 -0.13 2.01 9.82
C ARG A 251 0.28 3.23 9.02
N LEU A 252 0.16 4.39 9.65
CA LEU A 252 0.78 5.63 9.20
C LEU A 252 1.99 5.90 10.08
N VAL A 253 3.18 5.84 9.48
CA VAL A 253 4.47 6.09 10.12
C VAL A 253 4.94 7.48 9.72
N VAL A 254 5.18 8.36 10.68
CA VAL A 254 5.56 9.76 10.46
C VAL A 254 6.88 10.04 11.16
N GLY A 255 7.96 10.19 10.37
CA GLY A 255 9.27 10.65 10.86
C GLY A 255 9.35 12.19 10.83
N ARG A 256 9.88 12.80 11.89
CA ARG A 256 10.03 14.26 12.01
C ARG A 256 11.49 14.67 12.13
#